data_3777dc754871d8a46503c118ee89639e
#
_entry.id   3777dc754871d8a46503c118ee89639e
#
_cell.length_a   1.000
_cell.length_b   1.000
_cell.length_c   1.000
_cell.angle_alpha   90.00
_cell.angle_beta   90.00
_cell.angle_gamma   90.00
#
_symmetry.space_group_name_H-M   'P 1'
#
loop_
_entity.id
_entity.type
_entity.pdbx_description
1 polymer ?
#
loop_
_entity_poly.entity_id
_entity_poly.type
_entity_poly.pdbx_seq_one_letter_code
_entity_poly.pdbx_strand_id
1 'polypeptide(L)' 'MKAQTIEQYKILEYIKENFFIDKLEIKLINRNTVEITDIKNEKMKFKFEEGKVIY' A
#
# COMPACT_ATOMS: atom_id res chain seq x y z
N MET A 1 -4.01 10.36 -4.40
CA MET A 1 -4.24 8.95 -4.72
C MET A 1 -5.51 8.45 -4.07
N LYS A 2 -6.26 7.65 -4.78
CA LYS A 2 -7.55 7.22 -4.29
C LYS A 2 -7.56 5.73 -4.00
N ALA A 3 -7.99 5.38 -2.80
CA ALA A 3 -8.28 4.00 -2.48
C ALA A 3 -9.67 3.64 -3.01
N GLN A 4 -9.84 2.39 -3.40
CA GLN A 4 -11.13 1.91 -3.88
C GLN A 4 -11.91 1.18 -2.80
N THR A 5 -11.23 0.79 -1.72
CA THR A 5 -11.87 0.12 -0.60
C THR A 5 -11.31 0.68 0.70
N ILE A 6 -12.01 0.39 1.79
CA ILE A 6 -11.55 0.81 3.12
C ILE A 6 -10.23 0.13 3.46
N GLU A 7 -10.10 -1.14 3.08
CA GLU A 7 -8.86 -1.89 3.33
C GLU A 7 -7.68 -1.21 2.63
N GLN A 8 -7.86 -0.84 1.36
CA GLN A 8 -6.82 -0.14 0.62
C GLN A 8 -6.50 1.19 1.27
N TYR A 9 -7.51 1.90 1.73
CA TYR A 9 -7.31 3.18 2.39
C TYR A 9 -6.43 3.02 3.63
N LYS A 10 -6.71 2.00 4.43
CA LYS A 10 -5.91 1.74 5.64
C LYS A 10 -4.46 1.41 5.29
N ILE A 11 -4.26 0.62 4.24
CA ILE A 11 -2.91 0.29 3.78
C ILE A 11 -2.18 1.54 3.33
N LEU A 12 -2.85 2.38 2.55
CA LEU A 12 -2.22 3.60 2.05
C LEU A 12 -1.86 4.56 3.17
N GLU A 13 -2.69 4.63 4.20
CA GLU A 13 -2.37 5.44 5.39
C GLU A 13 -1.11 4.92 6.06
N TYR A 14 -0.99 3.60 6.19
CA TYR A 14 0.18 2.99 6.79
C TYR A 14 1.43 3.30 5.97
N ILE A 15 1.35 3.16 4.65
CA ILE A 15 2.47 3.43 3.78
C ILE A 15 2.87 4.89 3.87
N LYS A 16 1.89 5.79 3.87
CA LYS A 16 2.14 7.22 3.94
C LYS A 16 2.86 7.61 5.23
N GLU A 17 2.53 6.94 6.33
CA GLU A 17 3.15 7.25 7.62
C GLU A 17 4.56 6.68 7.75
N ASN A 18 4.89 5.65 6.99
CA ASN A 18 6.15 4.94 7.18
C ASN A 18 7.11 5.06 6.00
N PHE A 19 6.67 5.62 4.88
CA PHE A 19 7.48 5.71 3.67
C PHE A 19 7.31 7.07 3.01
N PHE A 20 8.27 7.44 2.17
CA PHE A 20 8.16 8.63 1.33
C PHE A 20 7.33 8.29 0.11
N ILE A 21 6.05 8.55 0.19
CA ILE A 21 5.09 8.15 -0.84
C ILE A 21 5.41 8.78 -2.20
N ASP A 22 6.05 9.96 -2.21
CA ASP A 22 6.39 10.64 -3.46
C ASP A 22 7.40 9.88 -4.28
N LYS A 23 8.13 8.96 -3.66
CA LYS A 23 9.17 8.18 -4.34
C LYS A 23 8.70 6.79 -4.71
N LEU A 24 7.43 6.50 -4.53
CA LEU A 24 6.91 5.16 -4.73
C LEU A 24 5.86 5.15 -5.83
N GLU A 25 5.85 4.05 -6.59
CA GLU A 25 4.71 3.74 -7.44
C GLU A 25 3.79 2.83 -6.66
N ILE A 26 2.51 3.14 -6.70
CA ILE A 26 1.53 2.39 -5.93
C ILE A 26 0.53 1.75 -6.86
N LYS A 27 0.29 0.46 -6.67
CA LYS A 27 -0.63 -0.30 -7.49
C LYS A 27 -1.64 -1.00 -6.60
N LEU A 28 -2.91 -0.78 -6.86
CA LEU A 28 -3.98 -1.45 -6.13
C LEU A 28 -4.21 -2.81 -6.76
N ILE A 29 -3.86 -3.87 -6.04
CA ILE A 29 -3.90 -5.23 -6.58
C ILE A 29 -5.31 -5.80 -6.49
N ASN A 30 -5.89 -5.74 -5.29
CA ASN A 30 -7.27 -6.18 -5.09
C ASN A 30 -7.82 -5.44 -3.87
N ARG A 31 -9.00 -5.84 -3.42
CA ARG A 31 -9.73 -5.10 -2.40
C ARG A 31 -8.96 -4.91 -1.09
N ASN A 32 -8.00 -5.77 -0.79
CA ASN A 32 -7.27 -5.68 0.46
C ASN A 32 -5.75 -5.79 0.29
N THR A 33 -5.25 -5.57 -0.93
CA THR A 33 -3.82 -5.70 -1.21
C THR A 33 -3.34 -4.53 -2.05
N VAL A 34 -2.21 -3.96 -1.65
CA VAL A 34 -1.58 -2.86 -2.37
C VAL A 34 -0.11 -3.20 -2.57
N GLU A 35 0.40 -2.96 -3.77
CA GLU A 35 1.80 -3.18 -4.08
C GLU A 35 2.49 -1.84 -4.27
N ILE A 36 3.68 -1.70 -3.71
CA ILE A 36 4.50 -0.51 -3.96
C ILE A 36 5.79 -0.93 -4.66
N THR A 37 6.31 -0.01 -5.47
CA THR A 37 7.58 -0.20 -6.16
C THR A 37 8.44 1.03 -5.87
N ASP A 38 9.65 0.82 -5.40
CA ASP A 38 10.52 1.95 -5.10
C ASP A 38 11.36 2.33 -6.31
N ILE A 39 12.22 3.34 -6.13
CA ILE A 39 13.02 3.85 -7.24
C ILE A 39 14.05 2.85 -7.74
N LYS A 40 14.33 1.81 -6.96
CA LYS A 40 15.24 0.74 -7.34
C LYS A 40 14.51 -0.44 -7.97
N ASN A 41 13.22 -0.28 -8.25
CA ASN A 41 12.39 -1.34 -8.82
C ASN A 41 12.15 -2.51 -7.86
N GLU A 42 12.35 -2.30 -6.59
CA GLU A 42 12.01 -3.32 -5.61
C GLU A 42 10.54 -3.21 -5.26
N LYS A 43 9.87 -4.34 -5.21
CA LYS A 43 8.43 -4.39 -4.99
C LYS A 43 8.11 -5.00 -3.65
N MET A 44 7.04 -4.48 -3.04
CA MET A 44 6.60 -4.96 -1.75
C MET A 44 5.08 -4.93 -1.73
N LYS A 45 4.47 -6.00 -1.25
CA LYS A 45 3.02 -6.10 -1.16
C LYS A 45 2.57 -5.95 0.28
N PHE A 46 1.52 -5.16 0.45
CA PHE A 46 0.91 -4.97 1.75
C PHE A 46 -0.52 -5.47 1.70
N LYS A 47 -0.91 -6.19 2.73
CA LYS A 47 -2.24 -6.76 2.81
C LYS A 47 -2.90 -6.31 4.10
N PHE A 48 -4.22 -6.13 4.07
CA PHE A 48 -4.96 -5.76 5.25
C PHE A 48 -5.85 -6.92 5.66
N GLU A 49 -5.59 -7.48 6.86
CA GLU A 49 -6.36 -8.58 7.38
C GLU A 49 -6.58 -8.41 8.88
N GLU A 50 -7.81 -8.64 9.31
CA GLU A 50 -8.16 -8.62 10.73
C GLU A 50 -7.74 -7.34 11.43
N GLY A 51 -7.93 -6.22 10.74
CA GLY A 51 -7.61 -4.92 11.29
C GLY A 51 -6.14 -4.57 11.28
N LYS A 52 -5.31 -5.34 10.59
CA LYS A 52 -3.87 -5.12 10.56
C LYS A 52 -3.34 -5.05 9.15
N VAL A 53 -2.31 -4.23 8.96
CA VAL A 53 -1.55 -4.22 7.71
C VAL A 53 -0.40 -5.20 7.89
N ILE A 54 -0.31 -6.15 6.99
CA ILE A 54 0.76 -7.16 7.02
C ILE A 54 1.52 -7.13 5.69
N TYR A 55 2.76 -7.59 5.75
CA TYR A 55 3.64 -7.60 4.57
C TYR A 55 4.74 -8.63 4.72
#